data_493311feb9652f120ccc2924746ea5b4
#
_entry.id   493311feb9652f120ccc2924746ea5b4
#
_cell.length_a   1.000
_cell.length_b   1.000
_cell.length_c   1.000
_cell.angle_alpha   90.00
_cell.angle_beta   90.00
_cell.angle_gamma   90.00
#
_symmetry.space_group_name_H-M   'P 1'
#
loop_
_entity.id
_entity.type
_entity.pdbx_description
1 polymer ?
#
loop_
_entity_poly.entity_id
_entity_poly.type
_entity_poly.pdbx_seq_one_letter_code
_entity_poly.pdbx_strand_id
1 'polypeptide(L)'
;AAAPVLFEAAGLLPVNRHFYEPAEEMKEVVVCHRSGYRASAYCEETDTIRVCAAGSRTQVCPYHRLVNLDATGKWQVTSDCEPIHRIRIQPWFVLPPVQEWYYCRTHTGYRRLPPYRPDCHPQGEEMMEMIYPQRGTRVFIPRDFGGKPGRVVLEAVHRSVKARIYWYVDEQFLGVTHSIHQQEVWLKEGRHTLTLMDEEGHILQQVFR
;
A
#
# COMPACT_ATOMS: atom_id res chain seq x y z
N ALA A 1 -26.12 10.10 -3.37
CA ALA A 1 -27.28 11.02 -3.37
C ALA A 1 -27.53 11.74 -2.03
N ALA A 2 -26.61 11.71 -1.06
CA ALA A 2 -26.78 12.40 0.25
C ALA A 2 -26.36 13.88 0.20
N ALA A 3 -25.48 14.28 -0.71
CA ALA A 3 -24.96 15.65 -0.77
C ALA A 3 -26.04 16.74 -0.99
N PRO A 4 -27.02 16.57 -1.89
CA PRO A 4 -28.08 17.58 -2.06
C PRO A 4 -28.89 17.81 -0.77
N VAL A 5 -29.25 16.73 -0.07
CA VAL A 5 -29.99 16.79 1.19
C VAL A 5 -29.17 17.51 2.28
N LEU A 6 -27.87 17.27 2.33
CA LEU A 6 -26.96 17.95 3.25
C LEU A 6 -26.92 19.47 2.98
N PHE A 7 -26.83 19.88 1.72
CA PHE A 7 -26.78 21.31 1.35
C PHE A 7 -28.12 22.00 1.59
N GLU A 8 -29.26 21.33 1.35
CA GLU A 8 -30.58 21.85 1.68
C GLU A 8 -30.73 22.03 3.19
N ALA A 9 -30.35 21.01 3.98
CA ALA A 9 -30.38 21.09 5.44
C ALA A 9 -29.45 22.19 5.98
N ALA A 10 -28.26 22.35 5.40
CA ALA A 10 -27.33 23.43 5.76
C ALA A 10 -27.90 24.82 5.43
N GLY A 11 -28.69 24.94 4.37
CA GLY A 11 -29.38 26.19 4.01
C GLY A 11 -30.46 26.63 5.00
N LEU A 12 -30.97 25.72 5.84
CA LEU A 12 -31.94 26.02 6.89
C LEU A 12 -31.27 26.53 8.19
N LEU A 13 -29.96 26.39 8.30
CA LEU A 13 -29.23 26.86 9.47
C LEU A 13 -28.93 28.35 9.34
N PRO A 14 -28.88 29.11 10.45
CA PRO A 14 -28.46 30.49 10.43
C PRO A 14 -27.05 30.60 9.87
N VAL A 15 -26.86 31.53 8.91
CA VAL A 15 -25.57 31.72 8.23
C VAL A 15 -24.53 32.18 9.25
N ASN A 16 -23.73 31.24 9.72
CA ASN A 16 -22.52 31.55 10.47
C ASN A 16 -21.42 31.91 9.48
N ARG A 17 -21.04 33.19 9.46
CA ARG A 17 -20.10 33.74 8.47
C ARG A 17 -18.65 33.32 8.72
N HIS A 18 -18.30 32.80 9.90
CA HIS A 18 -16.92 32.42 10.23
C HIS A 18 -16.92 31.20 11.16
N PHE A 19 -16.18 30.18 10.74
CA PHE A 19 -15.73 29.14 11.67
C PHE A 19 -14.59 29.75 12.48
N TYR A 20 -14.79 29.83 13.79
CA TYR A 20 -13.75 30.31 14.69
C TYR A 20 -12.73 29.17 14.86
N GLU A 21 -11.49 29.42 14.47
CA GLU A 21 -10.39 28.53 14.78
C GLU A 21 -10.05 28.67 16.26
N PRO A 22 -10.17 27.59 17.09
CA PRO A 22 -9.88 27.67 18.53
C PRO A 22 -8.36 27.71 18.72
N ALA A 23 -7.77 28.89 18.53
CA ALA A 23 -6.33 29.08 18.50
C ALA A 23 -5.61 28.57 19.77
N GLU A 24 -6.26 28.67 20.93
CA GLU A 24 -5.73 28.20 22.21
C GLU A 24 -5.69 26.66 22.34
N GLU A 25 -6.52 25.96 21.59
CA GLU A 25 -6.60 24.48 21.59
C GLU A 25 -5.74 23.86 20.47
N MET A 26 -5.18 24.71 19.58
CA MET A 26 -4.37 24.26 18.47
C MET A 26 -2.89 24.12 18.88
N LYS A 27 -2.25 23.10 18.37
CA LYS A 27 -0.81 22.84 18.54
C LYS A 27 -0.12 22.78 17.20
N GLU A 28 1.08 23.31 17.13
CA GLU A 28 1.93 23.15 15.97
C GLU A 28 2.57 21.75 15.99
N VAL A 29 2.48 21.07 14.85
CA VAL A 29 3.05 19.73 14.67
C VAL A 29 3.81 19.71 13.35
N VAL A 30 5.03 19.21 13.39
CA VAL A 30 5.83 18.96 12.20
C VAL A 30 5.37 17.66 11.57
N VAL A 31 4.93 17.73 10.32
CA VAL A 31 4.43 16.59 9.55
C VAL A 31 5.32 16.32 8.33
N CYS A 32 5.35 15.08 7.92
CA CYS A 32 6.01 14.69 6.68
C CYS A 32 5.22 15.24 5.48
N HIS A 33 5.88 16.00 4.62
CA HIS A 33 5.26 16.59 3.44
C HIS A 33 4.56 15.56 2.54
N ARG A 34 5.16 14.37 2.37
CA ARG A 34 4.66 13.33 1.46
C ARG A 34 3.52 12.51 2.03
N SER A 35 3.50 12.26 3.33
CA SER A 35 2.54 11.32 3.94
C SER A 35 1.50 11.99 4.83
N GLY A 36 1.72 13.23 5.27
CA GLY A 36 0.87 13.92 6.24
C GLY A 36 0.96 13.38 7.68
N TYR A 37 1.70 12.31 7.92
CA TYR A 37 1.96 11.82 9.27
C TYR A 37 2.93 12.72 10.02
N ARG A 38 2.97 12.65 11.34
CA ARG A 38 3.99 13.33 12.14
C ARG A 38 5.39 12.96 11.62
N ALA A 39 6.25 13.94 11.40
CA ALA A 39 7.56 13.71 10.82
C ALA A 39 8.42 12.76 11.69
N SER A 40 9.13 11.84 11.03
CA SER A 40 10.19 11.03 11.61
C SER A 40 11.54 11.72 11.38
N ALA A 41 12.59 11.23 12.04
CA ALA A 41 13.96 11.68 11.82
C ALA A 41 14.46 11.45 10.38
N TYR A 42 13.76 10.63 9.60
CA TYR A 42 14.12 10.25 8.24
C TYR A 42 13.32 11.01 7.17
N CYS A 43 12.39 11.87 7.57
CA CYS A 43 11.63 12.70 6.62
C CYS A 43 12.50 13.88 6.17
N GLU A 44 12.81 13.91 4.88
CA GLU A 44 13.66 14.97 4.29
C GLU A 44 12.89 16.28 4.10
N GLU A 45 11.60 16.19 3.76
CA GLU A 45 10.71 17.33 3.54
C GLU A 45 9.59 17.31 4.59
N THR A 46 9.45 18.42 5.32
CA THR A 46 8.48 18.53 6.40
C THR A 46 7.76 19.87 6.35
N ASP A 47 6.48 19.84 6.76
CA ASP A 47 5.65 21.03 6.92
C ASP A 47 5.29 21.21 8.40
N THR A 48 5.07 22.43 8.81
CA THR A 48 4.50 22.73 10.14
C THR A 48 3.05 23.09 9.97
N ILE A 49 2.16 22.32 10.60
CA ILE A 49 0.71 22.54 10.55
C ILE A 49 0.15 22.73 11.96
N ARG A 50 -0.94 23.46 12.05
CA ARG A 50 -1.68 23.61 13.30
C ARG A 50 -2.79 22.57 13.34
N VAL A 51 -2.84 21.81 14.41
CA VAL A 51 -3.81 20.73 14.61
C VAL A 51 -4.44 20.83 16.00
N CYS A 52 -5.64 20.32 16.19
CA CYS A 52 -6.23 20.18 17.51
C CYS A 52 -5.38 19.25 18.40
N ALA A 53 -5.51 19.35 19.70
CA ALA A 53 -4.69 18.58 20.66
C ALA A 53 -4.73 17.06 20.41
N ALA A 54 -5.85 16.52 19.94
CA ALA A 54 -5.97 15.11 19.56
C ALA A 54 -5.10 14.75 18.34
N GLY A 55 -5.03 15.63 17.34
CA GLY A 55 -4.20 15.45 16.14
C GLY A 55 -2.70 15.41 16.41
N SER A 56 -2.24 16.03 17.51
CA SER A 56 -0.82 15.98 17.90
C SER A 56 -0.33 14.59 18.32
N ARG A 57 -1.26 13.64 18.57
CA ARG A 57 -0.95 12.25 18.96
C ARG A 57 -0.92 11.28 17.77
N THR A 58 -0.95 11.78 16.54
CA THR A 58 -0.87 10.95 15.35
C THR A 58 0.43 10.16 15.30
N GLN A 59 0.37 9.01 14.63
CA GLN A 59 1.50 8.12 14.45
C GLN A 59 2.65 8.85 13.72
N VAL A 60 3.89 8.50 14.08
CA VAL A 60 5.08 8.95 13.34
C VAL A 60 5.09 8.32 11.95
N CYS A 61 5.58 9.04 10.95
CA CYS A 61 5.63 8.59 9.56
C CYS A 61 6.25 7.18 9.45
N PRO A 62 5.48 6.18 9.03
CA PRO A 62 5.96 4.80 8.90
C PRO A 62 6.65 4.55 7.55
N TYR A 63 6.55 5.49 6.62
CA TYR A 63 6.97 5.29 5.23
C TYR A 63 8.41 5.72 4.95
N HIS A 64 8.95 6.69 5.71
CA HIS A 64 10.37 7.03 5.61
C HIS A 64 11.19 6.08 6.48
N ARG A 65 12.01 5.28 5.84
CA ARG A 65 12.92 4.34 6.51
C ARG A 65 14.33 4.40 5.90
N LEU A 66 15.31 3.96 6.66
CA LEU A 66 16.66 3.79 6.15
C LEU A 66 16.72 2.58 5.22
N VAL A 67 17.39 2.75 4.10
CA VAL A 67 17.60 1.70 3.09
C VAL A 67 19.10 1.55 2.85
N ASN A 68 19.53 0.31 2.81
CA ASN A 68 20.92 -0.05 2.54
C ASN A 68 21.10 -0.25 1.04
N LEU A 69 21.95 0.55 0.44
CA LEU A 69 22.26 0.48 -0.99
C LEU A 69 23.73 0.15 -1.20
N ASP A 70 24.02 -0.43 -2.35
CA ASP A 70 25.38 -0.58 -2.84
C ASP A 70 26.04 0.78 -3.13
N ALA A 71 27.33 0.79 -3.38
CA ALA A 71 28.08 2.02 -3.67
C ALA A 71 27.52 2.81 -4.88
N THR A 72 26.87 2.12 -5.84
CA THR A 72 26.28 2.74 -7.03
C THR A 72 24.87 3.31 -6.77
N GLY A 73 24.20 2.89 -5.70
CA GLY A 73 22.81 3.25 -5.36
C GLY A 73 21.77 2.58 -6.26
N LYS A 74 22.14 1.58 -7.04
CA LYS A 74 21.26 0.87 -7.99
C LYS A 74 20.62 -0.37 -7.39
N TRP A 75 21.21 -0.91 -6.32
CA TRP A 75 20.80 -2.15 -5.71
C TRP A 75 20.65 -2.02 -4.21
N GLN A 76 19.63 -2.62 -3.65
CA GLN A 76 19.58 -2.86 -2.23
C GLN A 76 20.53 -4.01 -1.86
N VAL A 77 21.18 -3.89 -0.72
CA VAL A 77 22.13 -4.87 -0.20
C VAL A 77 21.90 -5.09 1.30
N THR A 78 22.37 -6.22 1.79
CA THR A 78 22.41 -6.55 3.21
C THR A 78 23.84 -6.75 3.68
N SER A 79 24.07 -6.83 4.99
CA SER A 79 25.37 -7.16 5.56
C SER A 79 25.89 -8.54 5.18
N ASP A 80 25.00 -9.42 4.70
CA ASP A 80 25.36 -10.78 4.31
C ASP A 80 26.00 -10.86 2.90
N CYS A 81 25.68 -9.89 2.06
CA CYS A 81 26.12 -9.85 0.65
C CYS A 81 27.06 -8.67 0.32
N GLU A 82 27.14 -7.66 1.19
CA GLU A 82 28.02 -6.51 0.99
C GLU A 82 28.73 -6.13 2.30
N PRO A 83 30.05 -5.88 2.29
CA PRO A 83 30.75 -5.37 3.45
C PRO A 83 30.18 -4.06 3.96
N ILE A 84 29.98 -3.94 5.26
CA ILE A 84 29.31 -2.80 5.94
C ILE A 84 29.91 -1.46 5.53
N HIS A 85 31.21 -1.36 5.36
CA HIS A 85 31.92 -0.13 4.97
C HIS A 85 31.63 0.33 3.55
N ARG A 86 31.02 -0.50 2.70
CA ARG A 86 30.60 -0.18 1.33
C ARG A 86 29.11 0.09 1.23
N ILE A 87 28.36 -0.23 2.28
CA ILE A 87 26.91 0.02 2.30
C ILE A 87 26.65 1.50 2.49
N ARG A 88 25.84 2.07 1.58
CA ARG A 88 25.34 3.43 1.69
C ARG A 88 23.96 3.39 2.31
N ILE A 89 23.84 3.94 3.51
CA ILE A 89 22.56 4.04 4.22
C ILE A 89 21.95 5.40 3.93
N GLN A 90 20.73 5.42 3.42
CA GLN A 90 20.03 6.68 3.14
C GLN A 90 18.53 6.59 3.41
N PRO A 91 17.87 7.70 3.77
CA PRO A 91 16.43 7.76 3.90
C PRO A 91 15.73 7.48 2.56
N TRP A 92 14.59 6.82 2.63
CA TRP A 92 13.78 6.54 1.46
C TRP A 92 12.30 6.52 1.82
N PHE A 93 11.47 7.09 0.96
CA PHE A 93 10.02 7.03 1.10
C PHE A 93 9.52 5.74 0.46
N VAL A 94 9.17 4.75 1.28
CA VAL A 94 8.76 3.40 0.87
C VAL A 94 7.30 3.18 1.23
N LEU A 95 6.48 3.02 0.23
CA LEU A 95 5.07 2.68 0.40
C LEU A 95 4.87 1.15 0.35
N PRO A 96 3.84 0.61 1.01
CA PRO A 96 3.37 -0.76 0.75
C PRO A 96 3.04 -0.95 -0.74
N PRO A 97 3.14 -2.19 -1.29
CA PRO A 97 3.02 -2.43 -2.73
C PRO A 97 1.73 -1.88 -3.36
N VAL A 98 0.58 -2.05 -2.72
CA VAL A 98 -0.71 -1.51 -3.21
C VAL A 98 -0.72 0.02 -3.22
N GLN A 99 -0.24 0.64 -2.13
CA GLN A 99 -0.19 2.10 -2.04
C GLN A 99 0.80 2.67 -3.06
N GLU A 100 1.97 2.03 -3.23
CA GLU A 100 2.96 2.40 -4.22
C GLU A 100 2.37 2.38 -5.64
N TRP A 101 1.64 1.31 -5.98
CA TRP A 101 1.02 1.15 -7.29
C TRP A 101 0.04 2.28 -7.62
N TYR A 102 -0.81 2.70 -6.65
CA TYR A 102 -1.71 3.85 -6.84
C TYR A 102 -0.95 5.17 -6.86
N TYR A 103 0.00 5.35 -5.96
CA TYR A 103 0.75 6.60 -5.80
C TYR A 103 1.58 6.95 -7.03
N CYS A 104 2.23 5.99 -7.65
CA CYS A 104 3.02 6.17 -8.87
C CYS A 104 2.20 6.69 -10.07
N ARG A 105 0.89 6.47 -10.08
CA ARG A 105 0.03 6.93 -11.18
C ARG A 105 -0.29 8.42 -11.11
N THR A 106 -0.23 8.98 -9.92
CA THR A 106 -0.59 10.39 -9.66
C THR A 106 0.63 11.27 -9.36
N HIS A 107 1.75 10.64 -8.98
CA HIS A 107 2.97 11.33 -8.55
C HIS A 107 4.16 10.90 -9.40
N THR A 108 4.41 11.62 -10.48
CA THR A 108 5.50 11.30 -11.45
C THR A 108 6.90 11.39 -10.85
N GLY A 109 7.08 12.13 -9.75
CA GLY A 109 8.35 12.26 -9.01
C GLY A 109 8.62 11.17 -7.98
N TYR A 110 7.75 10.14 -7.87
CA TYR A 110 7.98 9.05 -6.93
C TYR A 110 9.19 8.21 -7.33
N ARG A 111 10.13 8.10 -6.41
CA ARG A 111 11.35 7.31 -6.60
C ARG A 111 11.13 5.91 -6.02
N ARG A 112 10.93 4.93 -6.90
CA ARG A 112 10.78 3.54 -6.50
C ARG A 112 12.03 3.02 -5.81
N LEU A 113 11.81 2.12 -4.87
CA LEU A 113 12.88 1.42 -4.19
C LEU A 113 13.67 0.57 -5.21
N PRO A 114 15.01 0.64 -5.23
CA PRO A 114 15.81 -0.25 -6.07
C PRO A 114 15.55 -1.72 -5.73
N PRO A 115 15.68 -2.63 -6.71
CA PRO A 115 15.58 -4.05 -6.41
C PRO A 115 16.79 -4.51 -5.57
N TYR A 116 16.65 -5.67 -4.94
CA TYR A 116 17.80 -6.32 -4.30
C TYR A 116 18.79 -6.82 -5.35
N ARG A 117 20.06 -6.79 -4.99
CA ARG A 117 21.09 -7.40 -5.80
C ARG A 117 20.87 -8.92 -5.86
N PRO A 118 21.07 -9.61 -7.02
CA PRO A 118 20.70 -11.01 -7.18
C PRO A 118 21.36 -12.00 -6.20
N ASP A 119 22.48 -11.62 -5.61
CA ASP A 119 23.17 -12.38 -4.56
C ASP A 119 22.74 -12.05 -3.14
N CYS A 120 21.80 -11.10 -2.99
CA CYS A 120 21.24 -10.65 -1.72
C CYS A 120 19.79 -11.10 -1.61
N HIS A 121 19.49 -11.97 -0.66
CA HIS A 121 18.13 -12.47 -0.41
C HIS A 121 17.64 -12.00 0.97
N PRO A 122 16.99 -10.83 1.09
CA PRO A 122 16.45 -10.38 2.35
C PRO A 122 15.29 -11.27 2.78
N GLN A 123 15.26 -11.62 4.05
CA GLN A 123 14.09 -12.28 4.63
C GLN A 123 13.08 -11.23 5.09
N GLY A 124 11.80 -11.41 4.72
CA GLY A 124 10.69 -10.70 5.33
C GLY A 124 10.20 -9.41 4.64
N GLU A 125 10.63 -9.07 3.43
CA GLU A 125 9.99 -7.98 2.69
C GLU A 125 8.74 -8.43 1.93
N GLU A 126 7.69 -7.60 2.03
CA GLU A 126 6.45 -7.81 1.27
C GLU A 126 6.67 -7.40 -0.19
N MET A 127 6.98 -8.38 -1.04
CA MET A 127 7.16 -8.18 -2.48
C MET A 127 5.83 -8.09 -3.23
N MET A 128 4.79 -8.74 -2.69
CA MET A 128 3.44 -8.81 -3.27
C MET A 128 2.39 -8.41 -2.25
N GLU A 129 1.29 -7.87 -2.74
CA GLU A 129 0.12 -7.54 -1.92
C GLU A 129 -1.17 -7.73 -2.71
N MET A 130 -2.24 -8.18 -2.04
CA MET A 130 -3.56 -8.28 -2.67
C MET A 130 -4.28 -6.93 -2.66
N ILE A 131 -4.74 -6.53 -3.85
CA ILE A 131 -5.70 -5.42 -3.98
C ILE A 131 -7.10 -5.94 -3.67
N TYR A 132 -7.48 -7.08 -4.27
CA TYR A 132 -8.78 -7.70 -4.07
C TYR A 132 -8.71 -9.23 -4.22
N PRO A 133 -9.37 -9.99 -3.32
CA PRO A 133 -9.99 -9.53 -2.09
C PRO A 133 -8.95 -9.14 -1.03
N GLN A 134 -9.29 -8.21 -0.14
CA GLN A 134 -8.44 -7.90 1.01
C GLN A 134 -8.56 -9.01 2.07
N ARG A 135 -7.56 -9.11 2.93
CA ARG A 135 -7.49 -10.14 3.98
C ARG A 135 -8.74 -10.14 4.86
N GLY A 136 -9.37 -11.30 5.00
CA GLY A 136 -10.55 -11.47 5.86
C GLY A 136 -11.84 -10.88 5.32
N THR A 137 -11.87 -10.37 4.09
CA THR A 137 -13.09 -9.84 3.49
C THR A 137 -14.05 -10.93 3.05
N ARG A 138 -15.33 -10.57 2.99
CA ARG A 138 -16.37 -11.38 2.32
C ARG A 138 -16.47 -10.93 0.88
N VAL A 139 -16.32 -11.87 -0.03
CA VAL A 139 -16.47 -11.65 -1.46
C VAL A 139 -17.89 -11.93 -1.86
N PHE A 140 -18.57 -10.95 -2.45
CA PHE A 140 -19.88 -11.15 -3.01
C PHE A 140 -19.77 -11.61 -4.46
N ILE A 141 -20.36 -12.76 -4.76
CA ILE A 141 -20.42 -13.31 -6.12
C ILE A 141 -21.82 -13.05 -6.67
N PRO A 142 -21.97 -12.10 -7.61
CA PRO A 142 -23.27 -11.86 -8.23
C PRO A 142 -23.70 -13.10 -9.03
N ARG A 143 -25.00 -13.36 -9.04
CA ARG A 143 -25.58 -14.39 -9.91
C ARG A 143 -26.09 -13.73 -11.19
N ASP A 144 -25.93 -14.40 -12.30
CA ASP A 144 -26.52 -13.97 -13.57
C ASP A 144 -28.05 -14.12 -13.55
N PHE A 145 -28.73 -13.65 -14.59
CA PHE A 145 -30.18 -13.79 -14.73
C PHE A 145 -30.67 -15.24 -14.78
N GLY A 146 -29.77 -16.19 -15.05
CA GLY A 146 -30.03 -17.63 -15.04
C GLY A 146 -29.73 -18.29 -13.68
N GLY A 147 -29.35 -17.51 -12.64
CA GLY A 147 -29.05 -18.01 -11.31
C GLY A 147 -27.67 -18.65 -11.16
N LYS A 148 -26.84 -18.63 -12.21
CA LYS A 148 -25.46 -19.17 -12.15
C LYS A 148 -24.55 -18.17 -11.45
N PRO A 149 -23.65 -18.64 -10.56
CA PRO A 149 -22.66 -17.77 -9.92
C PRO A 149 -21.72 -17.17 -10.98
N GLY A 150 -21.46 -15.88 -10.85
CA GLY A 150 -20.49 -15.16 -11.67
C GLY A 150 -19.05 -15.53 -11.35
N ARG A 151 -18.12 -14.98 -12.12
CA ARG A 151 -16.69 -15.07 -11.84
C ARG A 151 -16.26 -13.97 -10.89
N VAL A 152 -15.24 -14.24 -10.09
CA VAL A 152 -14.54 -13.26 -9.27
C VAL A 152 -13.22 -12.94 -9.96
N VAL A 153 -12.89 -11.64 -10.03
CA VAL A 153 -11.58 -11.20 -10.47
C VAL A 153 -10.73 -10.95 -9.23
N LEU A 154 -9.70 -11.75 -9.07
CA LEU A 154 -8.67 -11.56 -8.05
C LEU A 154 -7.65 -10.57 -8.60
N GLU A 155 -7.17 -9.64 -7.77
CA GLU A 155 -6.23 -8.61 -8.19
C GLU A 155 -5.11 -8.47 -7.16
N ALA A 156 -3.87 -8.48 -7.65
CA ALA A 156 -2.67 -8.33 -6.84
C ALA A 156 -1.69 -7.33 -7.48
N VAL A 157 -0.72 -6.92 -6.71
CA VAL A 157 0.38 -6.07 -7.16
C VAL A 157 1.70 -6.65 -6.70
N HIS A 158 2.72 -6.46 -7.52
CA HIS A 158 4.09 -6.82 -7.23
C HIS A 158 4.99 -5.59 -7.34
N ARG A 159 6.01 -5.47 -6.47
CA ARG A 159 6.98 -4.35 -6.51
C ARG A 159 7.75 -4.30 -7.83
N SER A 160 8.11 -5.46 -8.36
CA SER A 160 8.73 -5.57 -9.67
C SER A 160 7.66 -5.64 -10.75
N VAL A 161 7.66 -4.66 -11.68
CA VAL A 161 6.70 -4.61 -12.81
C VAL A 161 6.86 -5.79 -13.77
N LYS A 162 8.03 -6.43 -13.78
CA LYS A 162 8.34 -7.55 -14.69
C LYS A 162 8.09 -8.92 -14.06
N ALA A 163 7.76 -8.97 -12.78
CA ALA A 163 7.57 -10.24 -12.08
C ALA A 163 6.40 -11.04 -12.65
N ARG A 164 6.51 -12.35 -12.53
CA ARG A 164 5.43 -13.29 -12.81
C ARG A 164 4.81 -13.70 -11.51
N ILE A 165 3.48 -13.72 -11.44
CA ILE A 165 2.76 -14.24 -10.28
C ILE A 165 2.03 -15.51 -10.68
N TYR A 166 2.31 -16.58 -9.94
CA TYR A 166 1.63 -17.87 -10.01
C TYR A 166 0.50 -17.87 -9.00
N TRP A 167 -0.72 -18.16 -9.46
CA TRP A 167 -1.95 -18.08 -8.68
C TRP A 167 -2.45 -19.47 -8.29
N TYR A 168 -2.76 -19.65 -7.03
CA TYR A 168 -3.38 -20.87 -6.51
C TYR A 168 -4.55 -20.52 -5.61
N VAL A 169 -5.66 -21.23 -5.72
CA VAL A 169 -6.78 -21.18 -4.78
C VAL A 169 -7.06 -22.59 -4.30
N ASP A 170 -7.11 -22.79 -3.00
CA ASP A 170 -7.30 -24.10 -2.36
C ASP A 170 -6.34 -25.16 -2.94
N GLU A 171 -5.05 -24.78 -3.11
CA GLU A 171 -4.00 -25.61 -3.70
C GLU A 171 -4.16 -25.88 -5.22
N GLN A 172 -5.24 -25.45 -5.83
CA GLN A 172 -5.44 -25.58 -7.27
C GLN A 172 -4.75 -24.43 -8.03
N PHE A 173 -3.88 -24.79 -8.97
CA PHE A 173 -3.24 -23.81 -9.85
C PHE A 173 -4.26 -23.19 -10.81
N LEU A 174 -4.30 -21.88 -10.87
CA LEU A 174 -5.21 -21.11 -11.73
C LEU A 174 -4.53 -20.57 -12.98
N GLY A 175 -3.26 -20.15 -12.87
CA GLY A 175 -2.54 -19.54 -13.97
C GLY A 175 -1.36 -18.68 -13.53
N VAL A 176 -0.73 -18.03 -14.52
CA VAL A 176 0.39 -17.09 -14.33
C VAL A 176 0.01 -15.76 -14.96
N THR A 177 0.28 -14.68 -14.24
CA THR A 177 0.06 -13.33 -14.75
C THR A 177 1.35 -12.53 -14.83
N HIS A 178 1.41 -11.58 -15.76
CA HIS A 178 2.54 -10.69 -16.01
C HIS A 178 2.06 -9.24 -16.04
N SER A 179 2.80 -8.32 -15.46
CA SER A 179 2.55 -6.86 -15.51
C SER A 179 1.22 -6.41 -14.93
N ILE A 180 0.11 -7.01 -15.36
CA ILE A 180 -1.23 -6.84 -14.80
C ILE A 180 -1.59 -8.14 -14.10
N HIS A 181 -1.67 -8.08 -12.77
CA HIS A 181 -1.90 -9.27 -11.98
C HIS A 181 -3.38 -9.38 -11.60
N GLN A 182 -4.17 -9.76 -12.59
CA GLN A 182 -5.59 -10.04 -12.43
C GLN A 182 -5.88 -11.47 -12.90
N GLN A 183 -6.60 -12.22 -12.08
CA GLN A 183 -6.97 -13.61 -12.35
C GLN A 183 -8.46 -13.82 -12.11
N GLU A 184 -9.18 -14.28 -13.12
CA GLU A 184 -10.57 -14.70 -12.97
C GLU A 184 -10.65 -16.11 -12.38
N VAL A 185 -11.59 -16.30 -11.46
CA VAL A 185 -11.82 -17.60 -10.83
C VAL A 185 -13.31 -17.86 -10.57
N TRP A 186 -13.71 -19.11 -10.67
CA TRP A 186 -15.00 -19.62 -10.22
C TRP A 186 -14.83 -20.11 -8.77
N LEU A 187 -15.56 -19.51 -7.85
CA LEU A 187 -15.51 -19.89 -6.43
C LEU A 187 -16.86 -20.48 -6.01
N LYS A 188 -16.80 -21.47 -5.14
CA LYS A 188 -17.97 -21.97 -4.42
C LYS A 188 -18.19 -21.13 -3.17
N GLU A 189 -19.37 -21.25 -2.57
CA GLU A 189 -19.60 -20.63 -1.25
C GLU A 189 -18.71 -21.33 -0.20
N GLY A 190 -18.00 -20.54 0.59
CA GLY A 190 -17.12 -21.08 1.63
C GLY A 190 -15.91 -20.23 1.95
N ARG A 191 -15.00 -20.84 2.65
CA ARG A 191 -13.69 -20.26 3.00
C ARG A 191 -12.67 -20.76 1.99
N HIS A 192 -11.93 -19.82 1.41
CA HIS A 192 -10.90 -20.12 0.41
C HIS A 192 -9.54 -19.61 0.87
N THR A 193 -8.51 -20.35 0.50
CA THR A 193 -7.11 -19.97 0.71
C THR A 193 -6.51 -19.60 -0.64
N LEU A 194 -6.11 -18.34 -0.78
CA LEU A 194 -5.38 -17.86 -1.93
C LEU A 194 -3.89 -17.88 -1.63
N THR A 195 -3.11 -18.45 -2.53
CA THR A 195 -1.65 -18.46 -2.48
C THR A 195 -1.10 -17.87 -3.77
N LEU A 196 -0.27 -16.85 -3.63
CA LEU A 196 0.51 -16.27 -4.71
C LEU A 196 1.97 -16.62 -4.51
N MET A 197 2.66 -16.91 -5.60
CA MET A 197 4.10 -17.15 -5.59
C MET A 197 4.73 -16.42 -6.78
N ASP A 198 5.89 -15.82 -6.58
CA ASP A 198 6.67 -15.26 -7.67
C ASP A 198 7.78 -16.23 -8.14
N GLU A 199 8.54 -15.82 -9.15
CA GLU A 199 9.65 -16.64 -9.70
C GLU A 199 10.87 -16.69 -8.77
N GLU A 200 10.95 -15.82 -7.76
CA GLU A 200 12.03 -15.79 -6.75
C GLU A 200 11.66 -16.62 -5.51
N GLY A 201 10.43 -17.15 -5.47
CA GLY A 201 9.94 -17.99 -4.37
C GLY A 201 9.32 -17.22 -3.21
N HIS A 202 9.05 -15.92 -3.36
CA HIS A 202 8.27 -15.20 -2.35
C HIS A 202 6.82 -15.67 -2.40
N ILE A 203 6.25 -15.91 -1.23
CA ILE A 203 4.89 -16.44 -1.09
C ILE A 203 4.03 -15.45 -0.31
N LEU A 204 2.87 -15.14 -0.85
CA LEU A 204 1.79 -14.44 -0.16
C LEU A 204 0.61 -15.38 -0.01
N GLN A 205 0.19 -15.62 1.22
CA GLN A 205 -0.97 -16.44 1.52
C GLN A 205 -2.01 -15.67 2.32
N GLN A 206 -3.25 -15.76 1.88
CA GLN A 206 -4.35 -15.15 2.62
C GLN A 206 -5.64 -15.94 2.48
N VAL A 207 -6.52 -15.72 3.45
CA VAL A 207 -7.83 -16.37 3.53
C VAL A 207 -8.93 -15.34 3.34
N PHE A 208 -9.94 -15.69 2.56
CA PHE A 208 -11.16 -14.90 2.35
C PHE A 208 -12.41 -15.82 2.32
N ARG A 209 -13.59 -15.23 2.27
CA ARG A 209 -14.84 -15.98 2.32
C ARG A 209 -15.88 -15.43 1.35
#